data_29298a353101e1ee856083ae6a4c2963
#
_entry.id   29298a353101e1ee856083ae6a4c2963
#
_cell.length_a   1.000
_cell.length_b   1.000
_cell.length_c   1.000
_cell.angle_alpha   90.00
_cell.angle_beta   90.00
_cell.angle_gamma   90.00
#
_symmetry.space_group_name_H-M   'P 1'
#
loop_
_entity.id
_entity.type
_entity.pdbx_description
1 polymer ?
#
loop_
_entity_poly.entity_id
_entity_poly.type
_entity_poly.pdbx_seq_one_letter_code
_entity_poly.pdbx_strand_id
1 'polypeptide(L)'
;MRVITGTARGRKLREPSGMDIRPTTDVVKEAVFNIIQFDIEGRRVLDLFAGTGQLGIEALSRGAAECVFVDESREAVAIVKEN
;
A
#
# COMPACT_ATOMS: atom_id res chain seq x y z
N MET A 1 5.81 4.06 8.73
CA MET A 1 4.78 3.69 7.73
C MET A 1 3.94 2.55 8.27
N ARG A 2 2.66 2.64 8.17
CA ARG A 2 1.73 1.66 8.74
C ARG A 2 0.43 1.61 7.94
N VAL A 3 -0.33 0.53 8.14
CA VAL A 3 -1.70 0.42 7.64
C VAL A 3 -2.61 1.29 8.51
N ILE A 4 -3.45 2.10 7.89
CA ILE A 4 -4.28 3.09 8.61
C ILE A 4 -5.61 2.47 9.05
N THR A 5 -6.29 1.77 8.16
CA THR A 5 -7.66 1.30 8.39
C THR A 5 -7.85 -0.12 7.88
N GLY A 6 -8.91 -0.79 8.33
CA GLY A 6 -9.30 -2.11 7.85
C GLY A 6 -8.77 -3.26 8.70
N THR A 7 -8.75 -4.46 8.13
CA THR A 7 -8.44 -5.69 8.85
C THR A 7 -7.02 -5.77 9.37
N ALA A 8 -6.08 -5.05 8.73
CA ALA A 8 -4.67 -5.00 9.13
C ALA A 8 -4.29 -3.67 9.78
N ARG A 9 -5.25 -2.91 10.27
CA ARG A 9 -5.03 -1.60 10.90
C ARG A 9 -3.90 -1.65 11.94
N GLY A 10 -2.99 -0.68 11.85
CA GLY A 10 -1.89 -0.52 12.79
C GLY A 10 -0.66 -1.36 12.48
N ARG A 11 -0.72 -2.26 11.49
CA ARG A 11 0.42 -3.06 11.10
C ARG A 11 1.53 -2.18 10.54
N LYS A 12 2.74 -2.35 11.07
CA LYS A 12 3.91 -1.64 10.57
C LYS A 12 4.40 -2.28 9.28
N LEU A 13 4.76 -1.44 8.33
CA LEU A 13 5.31 -1.86 7.05
C LEU A 13 6.79 -1.50 6.99
N ARG A 14 7.59 -2.41 6.40
CA ARG A 14 9.00 -2.17 6.22
C ARG A 14 9.22 -1.08 5.19
N GLU A 15 10.12 -0.16 5.49
CA GLU A 15 10.55 0.91 4.59
C GLU A 15 11.91 0.59 3.99
N PRO A 16 12.18 1.04 2.74
CA PRO A 16 13.51 0.89 2.17
C PRO A 16 14.50 1.77 2.94
N SER A 17 15.68 1.22 3.25
CA SER A 17 16.73 1.96 3.93
C SER A 17 17.68 2.60 2.91
N GLY A 18 17.98 3.89 3.12
CA GLY A 18 18.98 4.60 2.31
C GLY A 18 18.57 4.83 0.85
N MET A 19 17.30 4.76 0.52
CA MET A 19 16.81 4.95 -0.85
C MET A 19 16.12 6.29 -1.01
N ASP A 20 16.18 6.83 -2.22
CA ASP A 20 15.48 8.08 -2.58
C ASP A 20 13.97 7.90 -2.78
N ILE A 21 13.44 6.76 -2.42
CA ILE A 21 12.00 6.50 -2.48
C ILE A 21 11.32 7.28 -1.36
N ARG A 22 10.44 8.20 -1.74
CA ARG A 22 9.61 8.93 -0.79
C ARG A 22 8.28 8.22 -0.66
N PRO A 23 8.01 7.58 0.47
CA PRO A 23 6.70 6.98 0.68
C PRO A 23 5.62 8.06 0.70
N THR A 24 4.44 7.69 0.22
CA THR A 24 3.26 8.53 0.35
C THR A 24 2.97 8.77 1.84
N THR A 25 2.78 10.00 2.25
CA THR A 25 2.49 10.31 3.64
C THR A 25 1.14 9.75 4.07
N ASP A 26 0.98 9.51 5.38
CA ASP A 26 -0.27 9.03 5.94
C ASP A 26 -1.43 9.97 5.65
N VAL A 27 -1.19 11.28 5.66
CA VAL A 27 -2.21 12.30 5.38
C VAL A 27 -2.74 12.16 3.94
N VAL A 28 -1.84 12.06 2.98
CA VAL A 28 -2.21 11.90 1.56
C VAL A 28 -2.89 10.54 1.34
N LYS A 29 -2.33 9.48 1.89
CA LYS A 29 -2.89 8.14 1.79
C LYS A 29 -4.32 8.09 2.33
N GLU A 30 -4.54 8.64 3.52
CA GLU A 30 -5.86 8.70 4.14
C GLU A 30 -6.84 9.51 3.30
N ALA A 31 -6.41 10.66 2.77
CA ALA A 31 -7.26 11.49 1.90
C ALA A 31 -7.70 10.75 0.64
N VAL A 32 -6.77 10.07 -0.04
CA VAL A 32 -7.08 9.29 -1.24
C VAL A 32 -8.08 8.18 -0.94
N PHE A 33 -7.83 7.41 0.11
CA PHE A 33 -8.71 6.29 0.48
C PHE A 33 -10.06 6.75 1.00
N ASN A 34 -10.15 7.94 1.61
CA ASN A 34 -11.43 8.52 1.99
C ASN A 34 -12.28 8.85 0.75
N ILE A 35 -11.66 9.33 -0.32
CA ILE A 35 -12.37 9.62 -1.57
C ILE A 35 -12.95 8.37 -2.19
N ILE A 36 -12.21 7.26 -2.18
CA ILE A 36 -12.58 6.02 -2.86
C ILE A 36 -13.14 4.94 -1.92
N GLN A 37 -13.41 5.28 -0.66
CA GLN A 37 -13.71 4.30 0.38
C GLN A 37 -14.88 3.35 0.07
N PHE A 38 -15.86 3.81 -0.70
CA PHE A 38 -17.02 2.98 -1.06
C PHE A 38 -16.80 2.16 -2.32
N ASP A 39 -15.66 2.33 -2.99
CA ASP A 39 -15.34 1.65 -4.24
C ASP A 39 -14.27 0.56 -4.08
N ILE A 40 -13.71 0.37 -2.90
CA ILE A 40 -12.56 -0.53 -2.68
C ILE A 40 -12.98 -1.98 -2.45
N GLU A 41 -14.04 -2.18 -1.67
CA GLU A 41 -14.45 -3.54 -1.29
C GLU A 41 -14.77 -4.41 -2.50
N GLY A 42 -14.15 -5.58 -2.56
CA GLY A 42 -14.34 -6.53 -3.64
C GLY A 42 -13.62 -6.17 -4.94
N ARG A 43 -12.92 -5.05 -5.01
CA ARG A 43 -12.25 -4.61 -6.24
C ARG A 43 -10.91 -5.27 -6.44
N ARG A 44 -10.51 -5.37 -7.69
CA ARG A 44 -9.14 -5.68 -8.09
C ARG A 44 -8.36 -4.38 -8.16
N VAL A 45 -7.20 -4.34 -7.53
CA VAL A 45 -6.36 -3.14 -7.45
C VAL A 45 -5.05 -3.38 -8.16
N LEU A 46 -4.61 -2.39 -8.94
CA LEU A 46 -3.30 -2.39 -9.55
C LEU A 46 -2.50 -1.25 -8.92
N ASP A 47 -1.44 -1.60 -8.20
CA ASP A 47 -0.54 -0.65 -7.56
C ASP A 47 0.71 -0.51 -8.43
N LEU A 48 0.69 0.48 -9.32
CA LEU A 48 1.84 0.82 -10.16
C LEU A 48 2.86 1.60 -9.34
N PHE A 49 4.15 1.28 -9.52
CA PHE A 49 5.21 1.90 -8.75
C PHE A 49 5.03 1.67 -7.25
N ALA A 50 4.81 0.41 -6.91
CA ALA A 50 4.35 0.01 -5.57
C ALA A 50 5.29 0.43 -4.43
N GLY A 51 6.60 0.54 -4.67
CA GLY A 51 7.55 0.86 -3.63
C GLY A 51 7.51 -0.18 -2.51
N THR A 52 7.06 0.24 -1.34
CA THR A 52 6.91 -0.65 -0.17
C THR A 52 5.63 -1.48 -0.21
N GLY A 53 4.74 -1.20 -1.16
CA GLY A 53 3.44 -1.84 -1.25
C GLY A 53 2.37 -1.20 -0.36
N GLN A 54 2.67 -0.06 0.28
CA GLN A 54 1.76 0.52 1.28
C GLN A 54 0.37 0.85 0.74
N LEU A 55 0.25 1.34 -0.50
CA LEU A 55 -1.06 1.69 -1.06
C LEU A 55 -1.89 0.44 -1.34
N GLY A 56 -1.32 -0.56 -2.00
CA GLY A 56 -2.02 -1.81 -2.28
C GLY A 56 -2.37 -2.59 -1.03
N ILE A 57 -1.46 -2.60 -0.04
CA ILE A 57 -1.71 -3.25 1.25
C ILE A 57 -2.85 -2.53 1.99
N GLU A 58 -2.90 -1.19 1.93
CA GLU A 58 -4.02 -0.44 2.49
C GLU A 58 -5.33 -0.83 1.83
N ALA A 59 -5.36 -0.94 0.49
CA ALA A 59 -6.53 -1.37 -0.24
C ALA A 59 -6.98 -2.78 0.17
N LEU A 60 -6.05 -3.72 0.29
CA LEU A 60 -6.35 -5.08 0.75
C LEU A 60 -6.92 -5.08 2.17
N SER A 61 -6.33 -4.26 3.07
CA SER A 61 -6.81 -4.11 4.44
C SER A 61 -8.23 -3.57 4.49
N ARG A 62 -8.62 -2.76 3.52
CA ARG A 62 -9.97 -2.16 3.44
C ARG A 62 -10.97 -3.01 2.65
N GLY A 63 -10.59 -4.23 2.26
CA GLY A 63 -11.51 -5.18 1.65
C GLY A 63 -11.39 -5.39 0.15
N ALA A 64 -10.34 -4.89 -0.50
CA ALA A 64 -10.08 -5.21 -1.89
C ALA A 64 -9.95 -6.73 -2.05
N ALA A 65 -10.44 -7.27 -3.16
CA ALA A 65 -10.40 -8.71 -3.42
C ALA A 65 -8.97 -9.18 -3.71
N GLU A 66 -8.21 -8.36 -4.45
CA GLU A 66 -6.81 -8.66 -4.76
C GLU A 66 -6.08 -7.37 -5.13
N CYS A 67 -4.75 -7.42 -5.05
CA CYS A 67 -3.90 -6.33 -5.51
C CYS A 67 -2.70 -6.91 -6.24
N VAL A 68 -2.41 -6.35 -7.42
CA VAL A 68 -1.19 -6.63 -8.16
C VAL A 68 -0.23 -5.47 -7.94
N PHE A 69 0.97 -5.79 -7.45
CA PHE A 69 2.01 -4.81 -7.18
C PHE A 69 3.05 -4.82 -8.28
N VAL A 70 3.38 -3.66 -8.82
CA VAL A 70 4.37 -3.52 -9.90
C VAL A 70 5.42 -2.48 -9.51
N ASP A 71 6.69 -2.86 -9.59
CA ASP A 71 7.79 -1.94 -9.38
C ASP A 71 9.02 -2.42 -10.16
N GLU A 72 9.83 -1.50 -10.66
CA GLU A 72 11.07 -1.82 -11.37
C GLU A 72 12.19 -2.26 -10.43
N SER A 73 12.17 -1.79 -9.19
CA SER A 73 13.21 -2.05 -8.20
C SER A 73 13.04 -3.46 -7.62
N ARG A 74 14.11 -4.26 -7.69
CA ARG A 74 14.13 -5.58 -7.03
C ARG A 74 14.02 -5.45 -5.52
N GLU A 75 14.62 -4.41 -4.96
CA GLU A 75 14.53 -4.14 -3.53
C GLU A 75 13.09 -3.80 -3.14
N ALA A 76 12.41 -2.96 -3.92
CA ALA A 76 11.00 -2.64 -3.69
C ALA A 76 10.13 -3.89 -3.74
N VAL A 77 10.32 -4.75 -4.75
CA VAL A 77 9.55 -6.00 -4.87
C VAL A 77 9.80 -6.91 -3.66
N ALA A 78 11.03 -7.01 -3.19
CA ALA A 78 11.36 -7.80 -2.00
C ALA A 78 10.66 -7.26 -0.75
N ILE A 79 10.59 -5.94 -0.59
CA ILE A 79 9.91 -5.29 0.53
C ILE A 79 8.40 -5.54 0.46
N VAL A 80 7.81 -5.44 -0.72
CA VAL A 80 6.37 -5.75 -0.91
C VAL A 80 6.07 -7.19 -0.48
N LYS A 81 6.89 -8.14 -0.88
CA LYS A 81 6.70 -9.55 -0.50
C LYS A 81 6.82 -9.77 1.00
N GLU A 82 7.69 -9.02 1.65
CA GLU A 82 7.86 -9.10 3.11
C GLU A 82 6.68 -8.47 3.83
N ASN A 83 6.18 -7.35 3.31
CA ASN A 83 5.03 -6.68 3.89
C ASN A 83 3.73 -7.39 3.52
#